data_703ccaccb0d03fb192507a166f8a98c0
#
_entry.id   703ccaccb0d03fb192507a166f8a98c0
#
_cell.length_a   1.000
_cell.length_b   1.000
_cell.length_c   1.000
_cell.angle_alpha   90.00
_cell.angle_beta   90.00
_cell.angle_gamma   90.00
#
_symmetry.space_group_name_H-M   'P 1'
#
loop_
_entity.id
_entity.type
_entity.pdbx_description
1 polymer ?
#
loop_
_entity_poly.entity_id
_entity_poly.type
_entity_poly.pdbx_seq_one_letter_code
_entity_poly.pdbx_strand_id
1 'polypeptide(L)'
;TVTVAMKADAIHPGFGFLSENARFAELCKKCNITFIGPSAEIIHKMGNKSEARKTMMEAGVPVVPGTKEPVYTVERGMELAKEIGFPVMIKASSGGGGKGMRVSFSEEDFEMNFKTAQQESIKGFSDDTMYIEKYIEQPKHVEFQIMADKYGNVIHLGERDCSIQRRHQKVLEESPCIAISEELREKMGETAVRAAKAVGYENAGTIEFLLDKHKNFYFMEMNTRIQVEHP
;
A
#
# COMPACT_ATOMS: atom_id res chain seq x y z
N THR A 1 -21.48 15.45 16.22
CA THR A 1 -22.60 16.12 16.95
C THR A 1 -23.60 15.08 17.45
N VAL A 2 -24.13 14.19 16.60
CA VAL A 2 -25.12 13.15 17.01
C VAL A 2 -24.57 12.24 18.10
N THR A 3 -23.35 11.73 17.93
CA THR A 3 -22.65 10.86 18.89
C THR A 3 -22.59 11.45 20.30
N VAL A 4 -22.21 12.75 20.37
CA VAL A 4 -22.12 13.48 21.64
C VAL A 4 -23.53 13.67 22.25
N ALA A 5 -24.52 14.05 21.43
CA ALA A 5 -25.90 14.23 21.88
C ALA A 5 -26.52 12.94 22.40
N MET A 6 -26.18 11.81 21.79
CA MET A 6 -26.64 10.46 22.19
C MET A 6 -25.81 9.85 23.33
N LYS A 7 -24.76 10.52 23.78
CA LYS A 7 -23.83 10.04 24.82
C LYS A 7 -23.24 8.67 24.49
N ALA A 8 -22.91 8.44 23.22
CA ALA A 8 -22.29 7.19 22.81
C ALA A 8 -20.80 7.16 23.22
N ASP A 9 -20.33 6.01 23.66
CA ASP A 9 -18.96 5.79 24.14
C ASP A 9 -17.96 5.60 22.99
N ALA A 10 -18.45 5.09 21.84
CA ALA A 10 -17.62 4.72 20.72
C ALA A 10 -18.31 4.98 19.36
N ILE A 11 -17.50 5.06 18.32
CA ILE A 11 -17.94 5.09 16.92
C ILE A 11 -17.27 3.96 16.16
N HIS A 12 -18.07 3.13 15.49
CA HIS A 12 -17.60 2.21 14.47
C HIS A 12 -17.70 2.92 13.10
N PRO A 13 -16.59 3.19 12.42
CA PRO A 13 -16.60 4.00 11.19
C PRO A 13 -17.06 3.24 9.95
N GLY A 14 -17.24 1.91 10.03
CA GLY A 14 -17.47 1.05 8.87
C GLY A 14 -16.22 0.89 8.00
N PHE A 15 -16.42 0.68 6.71
CA PHE A 15 -15.35 0.41 5.72
C PHE A 15 -15.28 1.46 4.59
N GLY A 16 -15.91 2.61 4.75
CA GLY A 16 -15.92 3.69 3.76
C GLY A 16 -15.93 5.07 4.40
N PHE A 17 -16.10 6.12 3.60
CA PHE A 17 -16.22 7.51 4.03
C PHE A 17 -15.11 7.97 5.00
N LEU A 18 -15.40 7.96 6.29
CA LEU A 18 -14.51 8.48 7.35
C LEU A 18 -13.65 7.39 8.02
N SER A 19 -13.71 6.14 7.58
CA SER A 19 -12.97 5.04 8.20
C SER A 19 -11.44 5.22 8.14
N GLU A 20 -10.93 5.86 7.10
CA GLU A 20 -9.51 6.19 6.91
C GLU A 20 -9.23 7.70 6.99
N ASN A 21 -10.04 8.41 7.75
CA ASN A 21 -9.88 9.85 7.94
C ASN A 21 -9.21 10.15 9.29
N ALA A 22 -7.91 10.48 9.24
CA ALA A 22 -7.12 10.78 10.42
C ALA A 22 -7.69 11.94 11.24
N ARG A 23 -8.24 12.98 10.59
CA ARG A 23 -8.85 14.13 11.30
C ARG A 23 -10.11 13.74 12.05
N PHE A 24 -10.89 12.79 11.52
CA PHE A 24 -12.08 12.29 12.18
C PHE A 24 -11.70 11.43 13.40
N ALA A 25 -10.73 10.54 13.28
CA ALA A 25 -10.20 9.76 14.41
C ALA A 25 -9.65 10.68 15.52
N GLU A 26 -8.91 11.71 15.15
CA GLU A 26 -8.41 12.74 16.08
C GLU A 26 -9.56 13.51 16.77
N LEU A 27 -10.61 13.85 16.03
CA LEU A 27 -11.79 14.51 16.59
C LEU A 27 -12.52 13.63 17.60
N CYS A 28 -12.67 12.34 17.30
CA CYS A 28 -13.24 11.38 18.26
C CYS A 28 -12.46 11.36 19.58
N LYS A 29 -11.13 11.27 19.49
CA LYS A 29 -10.23 11.33 20.64
C LYS A 29 -10.40 12.61 21.45
N LYS A 30 -10.46 13.77 20.80
CA LYS A 30 -10.69 15.07 21.46
C LYS A 30 -12.04 15.18 22.15
N CYS A 31 -13.05 14.47 21.67
CA CYS A 31 -14.37 14.39 22.24
C CYS A 31 -14.52 13.27 23.29
N ASN A 32 -13.45 12.58 23.65
CA ASN A 32 -13.44 11.41 24.53
C ASN A 32 -14.39 10.30 24.05
N ILE A 33 -14.43 10.08 22.73
CA ILE A 33 -15.20 9.03 22.06
C ILE A 33 -14.19 8.03 21.47
N THR A 34 -14.36 6.76 21.76
CA THR A 34 -13.51 5.72 21.20
C THR A 34 -13.78 5.56 19.71
N PHE A 35 -12.76 5.80 18.87
CA PHE A 35 -12.80 5.42 17.47
C PHE A 35 -12.43 3.94 17.37
N ILE A 36 -13.33 3.10 16.83
CA ILE A 36 -13.09 1.65 16.67
C ILE A 36 -12.28 1.47 15.40
N GLY A 37 -10.95 1.47 15.54
CA GLY A 37 -9.97 1.45 14.45
C GLY A 37 -8.60 1.87 14.97
N PRO A 38 -7.61 2.02 14.09
CA PRO A 38 -6.27 2.48 14.44
C PRO A 38 -6.27 3.98 14.80
N SER A 39 -5.16 4.43 15.39
CA SER A 39 -5.00 5.84 15.76
C SER A 39 -4.94 6.75 14.53
N ALA A 40 -5.24 8.03 14.73
CA ALA A 40 -5.13 9.06 13.69
C ALA A 40 -3.73 9.13 13.07
N GLU A 41 -2.69 8.92 13.88
CA GLU A 41 -1.29 8.89 13.45
C GLU A 41 -1.02 7.73 12.49
N ILE A 42 -1.51 6.53 12.80
CA ILE A 42 -1.36 5.34 11.97
C ILE A 42 -2.11 5.52 10.64
N ILE A 43 -3.35 6.01 10.68
CA ILE A 43 -4.12 6.31 9.47
C ILE A 43 -3.37 7.29 8.57
N HIS A 44 -2.82 8.37 9.13
CA HIS A 44 -2.07 9.37 8.38
C HIS A 44 -0.80 8.76 7.77
N LYS A 45 -0.01 8.06 8.59
CA LYS A 45 1.27 7.46 8.19
C LYS A 45 1.10 6.42 7.10
N MET A 46 0.13 5.52 7.24
CA MET A 46 -0.10 4.45 6.26
C MET A 46 -0.84 4.94 5.02
N GLY A 47 -1.60 6.03 5.12
CA GLY A 47 -2.21 6.71 3.97
C GLY A 47 -1.21 7.45 3.08
N ASN A 48 -0.02 7.75 3.59
CA ASN A 48 1.07 8.33 2.80
C ASN A 48 1.96 7.21 2.25
N LYS A 49 1.91 6.99 0.93
CA LYS A 49 2.63 5.88 0.28
C LYS A 49 4.14 5.89 0.52
N SER A 50 4.76 7.08 0.54
CA SER A 50 6.20 7.21 0.77
C SER A 50 6.59 6.88 2.21
N GLU A 51 5.81 7.37 3.19
CA GLU A 51 6.02 7.08 4.61
C GLU A 51 5.74 5.61 4.92
N ALA A 52 4.65 5.06 4.39
CA ALA A 52 4.32 3.64 4.53
C ALA A 52 5.45 2.76 3.99
N ARG A 53 5.93 3.02 2.76
CA ARG A 53 7.04 2.31 2.15
C ARG A 53 8.31 2.38 3.01
N LYS A 54 8.70 3.58 3.46
CA LYS A 54 9.87 3.77 4.32
C LYS A 54 9.75 2.97 5.61
N THR A 55 8.62 3.06 6.28
CA THR A 55 8.34 2.31 7.52
C THR A 55 8.45 0.81 7.30
N MET A 56 7.90 0.30 6.20
CA MET A 56 7.98 -1.13 5.88
C MET A 56 9.42 -1.58 5.60
N MET A 57 10.21 -0.78 4.88
CA MET A 57 11.63 -1.06 4.66
C MET A 57 12.41 -1.14 5.98
N GLU A 58 12.19 -0.18 6.88
CA GLU A 58 12.82 -0.15 8.21
C GLU A 58 12.43 -1.36 9.08
N ALA A 59 11.22 -1.88 8.89
CA ALA A 59 10.71 -3.09 9.54
C ALA A 59 11.18 -4.41 8.88
N GLY A 60 11.99 -4.34 7.81
CA GLY A 60 12.42 -5.53 7.07
C GLY A 60 11.29 -6.22 6.30
N VAL A 61 10.22 -5.49 5.98
CA VAL A 61 9.13 -5.96 5.11
C VAL A 61 9.55 -5.74 3.65
N PRO A 62 9.49 -6.77 2.80
CA PRO A 62 9.84 -6.61 1.39
C PRO A 62 8.95 -5.55 0.72
N VAL A 63 9.57 -4.63 0.00
CA VAL A 63 8.88 -3.63 -0.83
C VAL A 63 9.34 -3.75 -2.27
N VAL A 64 8.53 -3.30 -3.22
CA VAL A 64 8.93 -3.31 -4.63
C VAL A 64 10.27 -2.59 -4.79
N PRO A 65 11.31 -3.21 -5.37
CA PRO A 65 12.59 -2.54 -5.59
C PRO A 65 12.43 -1.25 -6.38
N GLY A 66 13.10 -0.18 -5.97
CA GLY A 66 12.94 1.10 -6.63
C GLY A 66 13.85 2.18 -6.03
N THR A 67 13.83 3.36 -6.63
CA THR A 67 14.63 4.50 -6.20
C THR A 67 14.17 4.99 -4.83
N LYS A 68 15.14 5.37 -3.99
CA LYS A 68 14.88 5.97 -2.66
C LYS A 68 14.74 7.49 -2.76
N GLU A 69 15.38 8.07 -3.77
CA GLU A 69 15.45 9.50 -4.00
C GLU A 69 14.83 9.87 -5.34
N PRO A 70 14.37 11.11 -5.48
CA PRO A 70 13.86 11.64 -6.73
C PRO A 70 14.88 11.56 -7.88
N VAL A 71 14.37 11.35 -9.07
CA VAL A 71 15.14 11.29 -10.32
C VAL A 71 14.67 12.39 -11.24
N TYR A 72 15.59 13.26 -11.70
CA TYR A 72 15.26 14.42 -12.51
C TYR A 72 15.78 14.32 -13.95
N THR A 73 16.76 13.45 -14.20
CA THR A 73 17.40 13.32 -15.52
C THR A 73 17.29 11.90 -16.07
N VAL A 74 17.27 11.81 -17.39
CA VAL A 74 17.20 10.51 -18.10
C VAL A 74 18.42 9.66 -17.79
N GLU A 75 19.61 10.26 -17.78
CA GLU A 75 20.88 9.56 -17.57
C GLU A 75 20.90 8.89 -16.19
N ARG A 76 20.57 9.64 -15.14
CA ARG A 76 20.49 9.09 -13.79
C ARG A 76 19.39 8.04 -13.68
N GLY A 77 18.25 8.27 -14.31
CA GLY A 77 17.15 7.31 -14.37
C GLY A 77 17.55 6.00 -15.04
N MET A 78 18.29 6.07 -16.15
CA MET A 78 18.77 4.89 -16.86
C MET A 78 19.75 4.06 -16.01
N GLU A 79 20.70 4.70 -15.33
CA GLU A 79 21.60 4.00 -14.41
C GLU A 79 20.84 3.21 -13.35
N LEU A 80 19.90 3.86 -12.68
CA LEU A 80 19.08 3.24 -11.64
C LEU A 80 18.16 2.14 -12.18
N ALA A 81 17.59 2.33 -13.39
CA ALA A 81 16.78 1.32 -14.06
C ALA A 81 17.59 0.05 -14.36
N LYS A 82 18.87 0.19 -14.77
CA LYS A 82 19.78 -0.94 -14.96
C LYS A 82 20.08 -1.68 -13.65
N GLU A 83 20.29 -0.94 -12.56
CA GLU A 83 20.50 -1.54 -11.24
C GLU A 83 19.27 -2.31 -10.74
N ILE A 84 18.05 -1.74 -10.93
CA ILE A 84 16.77 -2.37 -10.57
C ILE A 84 16.48 -3.57 -11.48
N GLY A 85 16.92 -3.50 -12.75
CA GLY A 85 16.65 -4.49 -13.80
C GLY A 85 15.29 -4.28 -14.48
N PHE A 86 15.30 -4.24 -15.82
CA PHE A 86 14.08 -4.12 -16.63
C PHE A 86 13.17 -5.36 -16.49
N PRO A 87 11.84 -5.22 -16.69
CA PRO A 87 11.12 -3.98 -16.93
C PRO A 87 11.00 -3.11 -15.69
N VAL A 88 10.88 -1.78 -15.89
CA VAL A 88 10.71 -0.80 -14.81
C VAL A 88 9.48 0.08 -15.04
N MET A 89 8.89 0.56 -13.95
CA MET A 89 7.83 1.55 -13.94
C MET A 89 8.42 2.92 -13.59
N ILE A 90 8.27 3.88 -14.48
CA ILE A 90 8.59 5.29 -14.26
C ILE A 90 7.34 5.96 -13.73
N LYS A 91 7.44 6.67 -12.61
CA LYS A 91 6.30 7.31 -11.93
C LYS A 91 6.61 8.75 -11.58
N ALA A 92 5.69 9.66 -11.85
CA ALA A 92 5.72 11.00 -11.30
C ALA A 92 5.36 10.99 -9.81
N SER A 93 6.04 11.82 -9.01
CA SER A 93 5.77 11.99 -7.58
C SER A 93 4.32 12.41 -7.31
N SER A 94 3.85 13.39 -8.08
CA SER A 94 2.51 13.96 -7.98
C SER A 94 1.49 13.26 -8.88
N GLY A 95 1.88 12.17 -9.56
CA GLY A 95 1.03 11.44 -10.49
C GLY A 95 -0.08 10.64 -9.80
N GLY A 96 -1.23 10.54 -10.47
CA GLY A 96 -2.37 9.76 -10.01
C GLY A 96 -3.30 9.36 -11.16
N GLY A 97 -4.09 8.29 -10.97
CA GLY A 97 -5.03 7.82 -11.98
C GLY A 97 -4.37 7.37 -13.29
N GLY A 98 -3.11 6.91 -13.25
CA GLY A 98 -2.35 6.45 -14.43
C GLY A 98 -1.67 7.56 -15.23
N LYS A 99 -1.81 8.84 -14.84
CA LYS A 99 -1.08 9.97 -15.47
C LYS A 99 0.31 10.11 -14.86
N GLY A 100 1.31 10.41 -15.71
CA GLY A 100 2.71 10.50 -15.30
C GLY A 100 3.32 9.14 -14.94
N MET A 101 2.80 8.05 -15.52
CA MET A 101 3.31 6.69 -15.33
C MET A 101 3.56 6.01 -16.67
N ARG A 102 4.73 5.39 -16.83
CA ARG A 102 5.11 4.64 -18.03
C ARG A 102 5.91 3.40 -17.64
N VAL A 103 5.66 2.31 -18.35
CA VAL A 103 6.49 1.09 -18.24
C VAL A 103 7.53 1.13 -19.32
N SER A 104 8.78 0.89 -18.94
CA SER A 104 9.90 0.64 -19.88
C SER A 104 10.33 -0.81 -19.77
N PHE A 105 10.32 -1.48 -20.91
CA PHE A 105 10.66 -2.89 -20.99
C PHE A 105 12.15 -3.12 -21.26
N SER A 106 12.83 -2.12 -21.82
CA SER A 106 14.25 -2.17 -22.15
C SER A 106 14.91 -0.79 -22.06
N GLU A 107 16.23 -0.75 -22.25
CA GLU A 107 16.99 0.50 -22.33
C GLU A 107 16.57 1.36 -23.54
N GLU A 108 16.14 0.72 -24.62
CA GLU A 108 15.82 1.39 -25.89
C GLU A 108 14.59 2.29 -25.79
N ASP A 109 13.60 1.89 -24.99
CA ASP A 109 12.36 2.65 -24.82
C ASP A 109 12.35 3.57 -23.58
N PHE A 110 13.38 3.45 -22.72
CA PHE A 110 13.42 4.15 -21.43
C PHE A 110 13.44 5.67 -21.57
N GLU A 111 14.31 6.21 -22.43
CA GLU A 111 14.46 7.67 -22.59
C GLU A 111 13.15 8.32 -23.03
N MET A 112 12.49 7.73 -24.03
CA MET A 112 11.20 8.23 -24.53
C MET A 112 10.13 8.19 -23.45
N ASN A 113 10.03 7.07 -22.72
CA ASN A 113 9.05 6.87 -21.66
C ASN A 113 9.27 7.81 -20.48
N PHE A 114 10.55 8.02 -20.08
CA PHE A 114 10.92 8.94 -19.01
C PHE A 114 10.53 10.38 -19.35
N LYS A 115 10.96 10.88 -20.52
CA LYS A 115 10.62 12.23 -20.97
C LYS A 115 9.11 12.45 -21.10
N THR A 116 8.40 11.45 -21.61
CA THR A 116 6.94 11.53 -21.77
C THR A 116 6.25 11.62 -20.41
N ALA A 117 6.59 10.74 -19.45
CA ALA A 117 6.02 10.75 -18.12
C ALA A 117 6.34 12.06 -17.37
N GLN A 118 7.57 12.55 -17.48
CA GLN A 118 7.99 13.80 -16.85
C GLN A 118 7.26 15.02 -17.44
N GLN A 119 7.10 15.09 -18.76
CA GLN A 119 6.34 16.17 -19.40
C GLN A 119 4.86 16.16 -19.02
N GLU A 120 4.24 14.99 -18.89
CA GLU A 120 2.87 14.87 -18.40
C GLU A 120 2.74 15.37 -16.95
N SER A 121 3.73 15.07 -16.12
CA SER A 121 3.77 15.52 -14.72
C SER A 121 3.93 17.04 -14.63
N ILE A 122 4.85 17.62 -15.39
CA ILE A 122 5.04 19.07 -15.44
C ILE A 122 3.76 19.79 -15.89
N LYS A 123 3.13 19.30 -16.96
CA LYS A 123 1.88 19.90 -17.49
C LYS A 123 0.68 19.74 -16.57
N GLY A 124 0.59 18.60 -15.89
CA GLY A 124 -0.57 18.29 -15.05
C GLY A 124 -0.45 18.77 -13.61
N PHE A 125 0.75 18.81 -13.07
CA PHE A 125 1.01 19.00 -11.63
C PHE A 125 2.09 20.03 -11.33
N SER A 126 2.76 20.60 -12.35
CA SER A 126 3.90 21.52 -12.20
C SER A 126 5.06 20.91 -11.39
N ASP A 127 5.28 19.59 -11.53
CA ASP A 127 6.25 18.80 -10.78
C ASP A 127 7.03 17.90 -11.76
N ASP A 128 8.35 18.00 -11.77
CA ASP A 128 9.24 17.21 -12.63
C ASP A 128 9.89 16.01 -11.91
N THR A 129 9.47 15.78 -10.66
CA THR A 129 10.01 14.75 -9.79
C THR A 129 9.54 13.35 -10.22
N MET A 130 10.50 12.49 -10.59
CA MET A 130 10.23 11.13 -11.02
C MET A 130 10.80 10.11 -10.04
N TYR A 131 10.19 8.92 -10.03
CA TYR A 131 10.67 7.73 -9.33
C TYR A 131 10.66 6.54 -10.29
N ILE A 132 11.54 5.58 -10.06
CA ILE A 132 11.64 4.36 -10.87
C ILE A 132 11.48 3.17 -9.92
N GLU A 133 10.61 2.24 -10.29
CA GLU A 133 10.38 1.02 -9.53
C GLU A 133 10.42 -0.19 -10.45
N LYS A 134 10.75 -1.35 -9.91
CA LYS A 134 10.60 -2.62 -10.64
C LYS A 134 9.15 -2.77 -11.09
N TYR A 135 8.94 -3.03 -12.37
CA TYR A 135 7.62 -3.41 -12.87
C TYR A 135 7.38 -4.89 -12.61
N ILE A 136 6.38 -5.19 -11.82
CA ILE A 136 5.97 -6.58 -11.55
C ILE A 136 4.95 -6.97 -12.60
N GLU A 137 5.35 -7.90 -13.48
CA GLU A 137 4.50 -8.37 -14.57
C GLU A 137 3.44 -9.34 -14.04
N GLN A 138 2.19 -9.09 -14.38
CA GLN A 138 1.05 -9.94 -14.02
C GLN A 138 1.08 -10.42 -12.55
N PRO A 139 1.22 -9.51 -11.59
CA PRO A 139 1.31 -9.91 -10.19
C PRO A 139 -0.01 -10.53 -9.72
N LYS A 140 0.09 -11.49 -8.81
CA LYS A 140 -1.04 -11.87 -7.97
C LYS A 140 -1.18 -10.81 -6.87
N HIS A 141 -2.42 -10.44 -6.57
CA HIS A 141 -2.75 -9.56 -5.46
C HIS A 141 -3.22 -10.42 -4.29
N VAL A 142 -2.38 -10.53 -3.28
CA VAL A 142 -2.67 -11.35 -2.08
C VAL A 142 -2.69 -10.45 -0.87
N GLU A 143 -3.74 -10.54 -0.06
CA GLU A 143 -3.89 -9.73 1.14
C GLU A 143 -4.08 -10.58 2.38
N PHE A 144 -3.55 -10.10 3.51
CA PHE A 144 -3.66 -10.75 4.80
C PHE A 144 -4.54 -9.96 5.75
N GLN A 145 -5.57 -10.60 6.28
CA GLN A 145 -6.41 -10.02 7.31
C GLN A 145 -5.67 -9.95 8.63
N ILE A 146 -5.58 -8.75 9.21
CA ILE A 146 -4.92 -8.49 10.50
C ILE A 146 -5.95 -8.17 11.57
N MET A 147 -5.70 -8.68 12.76
CA MET A 147 -6.36 -8.27 14.01
C MET A 147 -5.30 -7.94 15.05
N ALA A 148 -5.45 -6.78 15.68
CA ALA A 148 -4.52 -6.31 16.70
C ALA A 148 -5.26 -5.70 17.90
N ASP A 149 -4.71 -5.88 19.09
CA ASP A 149 -5.19 -5.26 20.31
C ASP A 149 -4.32 -4.10 20.77
N LYS A 150 -4.80 -3.35 21.75
CA LYS A 150 -4.05 -2.22 22.34
C LYS A 150 -2.84 -2.64 23.20
N TYR A 151 -2.62 -3.93 23.39
CA TYR A 151 -1.52 -4.46 24.20
C TYR A 151 -0.35 -4.93 23.33
N GLY A 152 -0.45 -4.78 22.00
CA GLY A 152 0.60 -5.15 21.05
C GLY A 152 0.50 -6.59 20.57
N ASN A 153 -0.56 -7.31 20.90
CA ASN A 153 -0.81 -8.61 20.29
C ASN A 153 -1.35 -8.40 18.88
N VAL A 154 -0.74 -9.06 17.91
CA VAL A 154 -1.11 -9.00 16.50
C VAL A 154 -1.15 -10.41 15.94
N ILE A 155 -2.23 -10.74 15.27
CA ILE A 155 -2.41 -12.00 14.55
C ILE A 155 -2.85 -11.73 13.11
N HIS A 156 -2.66 -12.69 12.22
CA HIS A 156 -3.34 -12.73 10.95
C HIS A 156 -4.40 -13.85 10.93
N LEU A 157 -5.45 -13.68 10.13
CA LEU A 157 -6.56 -14.62 10.00
C LEU A 157 -6.53 -15.37 8.66
N GLY A 158 -5.38 -15.40 8.00
CA GLY A 158 -5.23 -15.97 6.67
C GLY A 158 -5.24 -14.89 5.58
N GLU A 159 -5.22 -15.36 4.34
CA GLU A 159 -5.12 -14.52 3.16
C GLU A 159 -6.31 -14.68 2.22
N ARG A 160 -6.46 -13.68 1.34
CA ARG A 160 -7.35 -13.68 0.18
C ARG A 160 -6.55 -13.41 -1.09
N ASP A 161 -6.88 -14.12 -2.18
CA ASP A 161 -6.42 -13.80 -3.53
C ASP A 161 -7.41 -12.83 -4.18
N CYS A 162 -6.99 -11.60 -4.38
CA CYS A 162 -7.79 -10.52 -4.97
C CYS A 162 -7.30 -10.15 -6.37
N SER A 163 -6.73 -11.09 -7.11
CA SER A 163 -6.11 -10.84 -8.42
C SER A 163 -7.13 -10.56 -9.52
N ILE A 164 -8.39 -11.00 -9.37
CA ILE A 164 -9.43 -10.76 -10.37
C ILE A 164 -10.02 -9.36 -10.14
N GLN A 165 -9.52 -8.42 -10.93
CA GLN A 165 -9.85 -6.99 -10.80
C GLN A 165 -10.35 -6.41 -12.12
N ARG A 166 -11.19 -5.38 -12.04
CA ARG A 166 -11.62 -4.56 -13.17
C ARG A 166 -11.27 -3.09 -12.88
N ARG A 167 -10.37 -2.52 -13.64
CA ARG A 167 -9.91 -1.13 -13.45
C ARG A 167 -9.43 -0.87 -12.02
N HIS A 168 -8.63 -1.79 -11.47
CA HIS A 168 -8.10 -1.77 -10.10
C HIS A 168 -9.18 -1.91 -9.00
N GLN A 169 -10.35 -2.41 -9.31
CA GLN A 169 -11.39 -2.78 -8.35
C GLN A 169 -11.44 -4.31 -8.24
N LYS A 170 -11.36 -4.83 -7.02
CA LYS A 170 -11.53 -6.25 -6.71
C LYS A 170 -12.95 -6.67 -7.10
N VAL A 171 -13.08 -7.74 -7.90
CA VAL A 171 -14.37 -8.24 -8.41
C VAL A 171 -14.68 -9.61 -7.83
N LEU A 172 -13.66 -10.44 -7.65
CA LEU A 172 -13.76 -11.76 -7.06
C LEU A 172 -12.56 -11.96 -6.15
N GLU A 173 -12.83 -12.50 -4.99
CA GLU A 173 -11.85 -12.82 -3.96
C GLU A 173 -12.00 -14.28 -3.55
N GLU A 174 -10.88 -14.97 -3.36
CA GLU A 174 -10.84 -16.38 -2.98
C GLU A 174 -9.98 -16.57 -1.73
N SER A 175 -10.46 -17.37 -0.80
CA SER A 175 -9.69 -17.82 0.36
C SER A 175 -9.85 -19.32 0.54
N PRO A 176 -8.75 -20.07 0.74
CA PRO A 176 -7.35 -19.62 0.70
C PRO A 176 -6.84 -19.39 -0.73
N CYS A 177 -5.74 -18.62 -0.87
CA CYS A 177 -5.08 -18.39 -2.15
C CYS A 177 -4.40 -19.69 -2.64
N ILE A 178 -4.87 -20.24 -3.77
CA ILE A 178 -4.30 -21.47 -4.35
C ILE A 178 -2.92 -21.26 -5.00
N ALA A 179 -2.52 -20.02 -5.23
CA ALA A 179 -1.25 -19.68 -5.88
C ALA A 179 -0.04 -19.74 -4.95
N ILE A 180 -0.22 -19.89 -3.64
CA ILE A 180 0.85 -19.94 -2.64
C ILE A 180 0.90 -21.29 -1.95
N SER A 181 2.13 -21.74 -1.63
CA SER A 181 2.35 -22.94 -0.79
C SER A 181 2.10 -22.59 0.69
N GLU A 182 1.95 -23.61 1.53
CA GLU A 182 1.81 -23.45 2.98
C GLU A 182 3.00 -22.68 3.58
N GLU A 183 4.23 -23.04 3.19
CA GLU A 183 5.45 -22.35 3.62
C GLU A 183 5.45 -20.86 3.23
N LEU A 184 5.02 -20.54 2.01
CA LEU A 184 4.95 -19.15 1.55
C LEU A 184 3.83 -18.40 2.28
N ARG A 185 2.70 -19.05 2.56
CA ARG A 185 1.60 -18.50 3.35
C ARG A 185 2.06 -18.10 4.75
N GLU A 186 2.77 -19.00 5.43
CA GLU A 186 3.32 -18.74 6.75
C GLU A 186 4.29 -17.54 6.72
N LYS A 187 5.25 -17.54 5.80
CA LYS A 187 6.21 -16.45 5.62
C LYS A 187 5.55 -15.09 5.33
N MET A 188 4.53 -15.07 4.47
CA MET A 188 3.78 -13.85 4.15
C MET A 188 2.95 -13.39 5.34
N GLY A 189 2.29 -14.31 6.04
CA GLY A 189 1.50 -14.03 7.24
C GLY A 189 2.35 -13.45 8.38
N GLU A 190 3.51 -14.06 8.68
CA GLU A 190 4.47 -13.52 9.64
C GLU A 190 4.97 -12.12 9.24
N THR A 191 5.16 -11.90 7.94
CA THR A 191 5.56 -10.59 7.41
C THR A 191 4.44 -9.55 7.58
N ALA A 192 3.18 -9.94 7.37
CA ALA A 192 2.03 -9.08 7.62
C ALA A 192 1.90 -8.71 9.10
N VAL A 193 2.08 -9.68 10.00
CA VAL A 193 2.11 -9.43 11.46
C VAL A 193 3.24 -8.48 11.83
N ARG A 194 4.45 -8.69 11.27
CA ARG A 194 5.60 -7.81 11.50
C ARG A 194 5.33 -6.37 11.01
N ALA A 195 4.71 -6.22 9.84
CA ALA A 195 4.32 -4.93 9.30
C ALA A 195 3.35 -4.19 10.22
N ALA A 196 2.31 -4.87 10.69
CA ALA A 196 1.32 -4.29 11.60
C ALA A 196 1.94 -3.91 12.97
N LYS A 197 2.80 -4.77 13.52
CA LYS A 197 3.55 -4.47 14.77
C LYS A 197 4.45 -3.25 14.63
N ALA A 198 5.14 -3.11 13.50
CA ALA A 198 6.07 -2.00 13.25
C ALA A 198 5.39 -0.61 13.27
N VAL A 199 4.10 -0.56 12.96
CA VAL A 199 3.33 0.69 13.02
C VAL A 199 2.52 0.84 14.29
N GLY A 200 2.53 -0.16 15.19
CA GLY A 200 1.70 -0.15 16.40
C GLY A 200 0.21 -0.24 16.07
N TYR A 201 -0.15 -1.10 15.10
CA TYR A 201 -1.52 -1.20 14.61
C TYR A 201 -2.48 -1.70 15.69
N GLU A 202 -3.70 -1.17 15.69
CA GLU A 202 -4.80 -1.61 16.53
C GLU A 202 -6.05 -1.85 15.69
N ASN A 203 -6.85 -2.84 16.07
CA ASN A 203 -8.13 -3.24 15.47
C ASN A 203 -7.96 -4.08 14.19
N ALA A 204 -9.01 -4.14 13.36
CA ALA A 204 -9.00 -4.85 12.08
C ALA A 204 -8.32 -4.03 10.99
N GLY A 205 -7.53 -4.69 10.17
CA GLY A 205 -6.87 -4.09 9.02
C GLY A 205 -6.41 -5.15 8.04
N THR A 206 -5.90 -4.72 6.89
CA THR A 206 -5.45 -5.64 5.84
C THR A 206 -4.10 -5.18 5.30
N ILE A 207 -3.15 -6.10 5.17
CA ILE A 207 -1.86 -5.88 4.50
C ILE A 207 -1.93 -6.49 3.12
N GLU A 208 -1.72 -5.67 2.10
CA GLU A 208 -1.74 -6.08 0.70
C GLU A 208 -0.34 -6.29 0.16
N PHE A 209 -0.16 -7.41 -0.56
CA PHE A 209 1.09 -7.78 -1.22
C PHE A 209 0.89 -8.02 -2.72
N LEU A 210 1.90 -7.66 -3.50
CA LEU A 210 2.07 -8.14 -4.86
C LEU A 210 2.96 -9.38 -4.84
N LEU A 211 2.50 -10.47 -5.43
CA LEU A 211 3.25 -11.72 -5.59
C LEU A 211 3.64 -11.88 -7.05
N ASP A 212 4.95 -11.97 -7.32
CA ASP A 212 5.45 -12.16 -8.68
C ASP A 212 5.42 -13.65 -9.13
N LYS A 213 5.72 -13.90 -10.40
CA LYS A 213 5.79 -15.24 -10.99
C LYS A 213 6.89 -16.14 -10.37
N HIS A 214 7.86 -15.55 -9.71
CA HIS A 214 8.96 -16.24 -9.02
C HIS A 214 8.67 -16.47 -7.52
N LYS A 215 7.44 -16.15 -7.08
CA LYS A 215 7.01 -16.27 -5.69
C LYS A 215 7.71 -15.30 -4.72
N ASN A 216 8.30 -14.21 -5.24
CA ASN A 216 8.67 -13.08 -4.41
C ASN A 216 7.44 -12.22 -4.14
N PHE A 217 7.31 -11.71 -2.93
CA PHE A 217 6.20 -10.86 -2.55
C PHE A 217 6.68 -9.52 -2.03
N TYR A 218 5.89 -8.49 -2.26
CA TYR A 218 6.23 -7.11 -1.97
C TYR A 218 5.04 -6.39 -1.38
N PHE A 219 5.25 -5.67 -0.28
CA PHE A 219 4.23 -4.80 0.32
C PHE A 219 3.74 -3.79 -0.71
N MET A 220 2.44 -3.68 -0.83
CA MET A 220 1.76 -2.70 -1.68
C MET A 220 1.17 -1.56 -0.85
N GLU A 221 0.25 -1.90 0.05
CA GLU A 221 -0.40 -0.94 0.94
C GLU A 221 -1.01 -1.61 2.17
N MET A 222 -1.49 -0.79 3.10
CA MET A 222 -2.27 -1.24 4.25
C MET A 222 -3.61 -0.51 4.26
N ASN A 223 -4.70 -1.27 4.28
CA ASN A 223 -6.01 -0.72 4.55
C ASN A 223 -6.19 -0.61 6.06
N THR A 224 -6.24 0.63 6.55
CA THR A 224 -6.30 0.96 7.99
C THR A 224 -7.74 0.97 8.52
N ARG A 225 -8.52 0.00 8.13
CA ARG A 225 -9.94 -0.16 8.43
C ARG A 225 -10.37 -1.62 8.29
N ILE A 226 -11.57 -1.92 8.77
CA ILE A 226 -12.25 -3.15 8.37
C ILE A 226 -12.61 -3.09 6.88
N GLN A 227 -12.70 -4.23 6.22
CA GLN A 227 -13.19 -4.37 4.85
C GLN A 227 -14.49 -5.17 4.84
N VAL A 228 -15.27 -5.07 3.74
CA VAL A 228 -16.55 -5.81 3.63
C VAL A 228 -16.35 -7.31 3.57
N GLU A 229 -15.20 -7.73 3.04
CA GLU A 229 -14.75 -9.12 2.92
C GLU A 229 -14.13 -9.72 4.19
N HIS A 230 -14.13 -8.97 5.29
CA HIS A 230 -13.58 -9.44 6.57
C HIS A 230 -14.31 -10.66 7.17
N PRO A 231 -15.66 -10.73 7.13
CA PRO A 231 -16.42 -11.89 7.65
C PRO A 231 -16.15 -13.18 6.89
#